data_63bb8d836ec8469bc40fd65a2362a9ba
#
_entry.id   63bb8d836ec8469bc40fd65a2362a9ba
#
_cell.length_a   1.000
_cell.length_b   1.000
_cell.length_c   1.000
_cell.angle_alpha   90.00
_cell.angle_beta   90.00
_cell.angle_gamma   90.00
#
_symmetry.space_group_name_H-M   'P 1'
#
loop_
_entity.id
_entity.type
_entity.pdbx_description
1 polymer ?
#
loop_
_entity_poly.entity_id
_entity_poly.type
_entity_poly.pdbx_seq_one_letter_code
_entity_poly.pdbx_strand_id
1 'polypeptide(L)'
;MSGETHFGEGTKMLERSGTLADDPFSGRHPTSHELRSGLPWDASYQDGLAPWDIGQPQPAVVRLASEGGFAGAVLDAGCGTGENALHVASLGLSVLGVDVAETALAIARQKAADRGIEVEFAAADAFQLECLGRTFETVLDCGLFHTFDGDERTQYVASLASVTEHDGTLYVLCFSDDGPDTGPHPVSKGELGAAFNPRNGWNVAAIEPDRIQTRYHDDHGAPAWFATIKRL
;
A
#
# COMPACT_ATOMS: atom_id res chain seq x y z
N MET A 1 -71.77 -20.11 -27.24
CA MET A 1 -71.23 -18.76 -27.40
C MET A 1 -70.33 -18.57 -26.21
N SER A 2 -69.15 -19.01 -26.26
CA SER A 2 -67.86 -18.35 -26.45
C SER A 2 -67.59 -17.32 -25.37
N GLY A 3 -66.84 -17.66 -24.35
CA GLY A 3 -66.22 -16.77 -23.38
C GLY A 3 -64.80 -17.21 -23.14
N GLU A 4 -63.85 -16.49 -23.70
CA GLU A 4 -62.42 -16.73 -23.54
C GLU A 4 -61.94 -16.12 -22.23
N THR A 5 -61.28 -16.91 -21.44
CA THR A 5 -60.55 -16.52 -20.23
C THR A 5 -59.09 -16.25 -20.57
N HIS A 6 -58.64 -15.03 -20.39
CA HIS A 6 -57.24 -14.64 -20.47
C HIS A 6 -56.51 -14.98 -19.15
N PHE A 7 -55.49 -15.84 -19.25
CA PHE A 7 -54.48 -16.07 -18.19
C PHE A 7 -53.40 -15.04 -18.33
N GLY A 8 -53.23 -14.23 -17.28
CA GLY A 8 -52.06 -13.35 -17.11
C GLY A 8 -50.91 -14.12 -16.46
N GLU A 9 -49.84 -14.33 -17.22
CA GLU A 9 -48.57 -14.83 -16.69
C GLU A 9 -47.86 -13.71 -15.91
N GLY A 10 -47.83 -13.85 -14.60
CA GLY A 10 -46.99 -13.05 -13.73
C GLY A 10 -45.55 -13.52 -13.78
N THR A 11 -44.69 -12.79 -14.46
CA THR A 11 -43.24 -12.98 -14.44
C THR A 11 -42.72 -12.64 -13.04
N LYS A 12 -42.41 -13.65 -12.23
CA LYS A 12 -41.64 -13.49 -11.00
C LYS A 12 -40.19 -13.15 -11.36
N MET A 13 -39.81 -11.90 -11.20
CA MET A 13 -38.42 -11.51 -11.09
C MET A 13 -37.83 -12.19 -9.82
N LEU A 14 -36.94 -13.15 -10.06
CA LEU A 14 -36.05 -13.67 -9.02
C LEU A 14 -35.06 -12.59 -8.69
N GLU A 15 -35.27 -11.91 -7.55
CA GLU A 15 -34.22 -11.16 -6.90
C GLU A 15 -33.14 -12.13 -6.46
N ARG A 16 -31.99 -12.10 -7.14
CA ARG A 16 -30.78 -12.73 -6.66
C ARG A 16 -30.24 -11.88 -5.51
N SER A 17 -30.55 -12.26 -4.29
CA SER A 17 -29.82 -11.80 -3.12
C SER A 17 -28.45 -12.46 -3.16
N GLY A 18 -27.47 -11.82 -3.81
CA GLY A 18 -26.06 -12.14 -3.65
C GLY A 18 -25.69 -11.86 -2.19
N THR A 19 -25.28 -12.87 -1.49
CA THR A 19 -24.74 -12.73 -0.13
C THR A 19 -23.41 -12.00 -0.22
N LEU A 20 -23.12 -11.08 0.72
CA LEU A 20 -21.85 -10.35 0.89
C LEU A 20 -20.60 -11.25 0.94
N ALA A 21 -20.77 -12.58 0.93
CA ALA A 21 -19.70 -13.57 0.90
C ALA A 21 -18.98 -13.73 -0.44
N ASP A 22 -19.47 -13.10 -1.52
CA ASP A 22 -18.92 -13.24 -2.88
C ASP A 22 -18.20 -11.96 -3.38
N ASP A 23 -18.01 -10.94 -2.54
CA ASP A 23 -17.25 -9.74 -2.90
C ASP A 23 -15.76 -9.90 -2.52
N PRO A 24 -14.87 -10.18 -3.49
CA PRO A 24 -13.46 -10.41 -3.22
C PRO A 24 -12.72 -9.14 -2.73
N PHE A 25 -13.36 -7.97 -2.82
CA PHE A 25 -12.79 -6.68 -2.42
C PHE A 25 -13.33 -6.15 -1.08
N SER A 26 -14.19 -6.93 -0.39
CA SER A 26 -14.73 -6.59 0.94
C SER A 26 -15.43 -5.22 0.99
N GLY A 27 -16.13 -4.84 -0.08
CA GLY A 27 -16.90 -3.60 -0.18
C GLY A 27 -16.07 -2.37 -0.59
N ARG A 28 -14.76 -2.46 -0.74
CA ARG A 28 -13.93 -1.37 -1.27
C ARG A 28 -13.90 -1.37 -2.80
N HIS A 29 -13.58 -0.25 -3.41
CA HIS A 29 -13.31 -0.20 -4.84
C HIS A 29 -11.96 -0.89 -5.16
N PRO A 30 -11.92 -1.79 -6.17
CA PRO A 30 -10.67 -2.38 -6.61
C PRO A 30 -9.75 -1.30 -7.20
N THR A 31 -8.45 -1.41 -6.92
CA THR A 31 -7.44 -0.54 -7.53
C THR A 31 -7.26 -0.85 -9.01
N SER A 32 -6.67 0.09 -9.75
CA SER A 32 -6.33 -0.10 -11.17
C SER A 32 -5.42 -1.32 -11.38
N HIS A 33 -4.56 -1.63 -10.42
CA HIS A 33 -3.75 -2.85 -10.43
C HIS A 33 -4.61 -4.12 -10.30
N GLU A 34 -5.52 -4.14 -9.34
CA GLU A 34 -6.44 -5.28 -9.13
C GLU A 34 -7.38 -5.49 -10.32
N LEU A 35 -7.86 -4.40 -10.92
CA LEU A 35 -8.67 -4.48 -12.16
C LEU A 35 -7.89 -5.08 -13.33
N ARG A 36 -6.60 -4.76 -13.46
CA ARG A 36 -5.73 -5.33 -14.52
C ARG A 36 -5.37 -6.79 -14.27
N SER A 37 -5.09 -7.15 -13.03
CA SER A 37 -4.75 -8.53 -12.65
C SER A 37 -5.98 -9.44 -12.57
N GLY A 38 -7.17 -8.87 -12.34
CA GLY A 38 -8.41 -9.60 -12.07
C GLY A 38 -8.46 -10.26 -10.68
N LEU A 39 -7.54 -9.93 -9.79
CA LEU A 39 -7.39 -10.53 -8.46
C LEU A 39 -7.22 -9.46 -7.38
N PRO A 40 -7.83 -9.63 -6.19
CA PRO A 40 -7.57 -8.78 -5.05
C PRO A 40 -6.12 -8.94 -4.55
N TRP A 41 -5.59 -7.90 -3.90
CA TRP A 41 -4.23 -7.93 -3.31
C TRP A 41 -4.01 -9.14 -2.41
N ASP A 42 -5.02 -9.54 -1.63
CA ASP A 42 -4.94 -10.66 -0.71
C ASP A 42 -4.61 -12.00 -1.39
N ALA A 43 -5.08 -12.19 -2.63
CA ALA A 43 -4.80 -13.40 -3.41
C ALA A 43 -3.29 -13.62 -3.65
N SER A 44 -2.50 -12.55 -3.70
CA SER A 44 -1.05 -12.63 -3.90
C SER A 44 -0.30 -13.28 -2.73
N TYR A 45 -0.95 -13.40 -1.56
CA TYR A 45 -0.36 -13.97 -0.36
C TYR A 45 -0.90 -15.36 0.00
N GLN A 46 -1.95 -15.84 -0.68
CA GLN A 46 -2.61 -17.11 -0.37
C GLN A 46 -1.80 -18.33 -0.83
N ASP A 47 -1.12 -18.22 -1.97
CA ASP A 47 -0.36 -19.34 -2.56
C ASP A 47 1.16 -19.27 -2.29
N GLY A 48 1.58 -18.52 -1.29
CA GLY A 48 2.98 -18.36 -0.91
C GLY A 48 3.44 -16.91 -0.83
N LEU A 49 4.75 -16.69 -0.94
CA LEU A 49 5.30 -15.33 -0.87
C LEU A 49 5.03 -14.56 -2.16
N ALA A 50 4.45 -13.36 -2.02
CA ALA A 50 4.27 -12.43 -3.13
C ALA A 50 5.62 -12.08 -3.81
N PRO A 51 5.63 -11.69 -5.09
CA PRO A 51 6.87 -11.35 -5.82
C PRO A 51 7.73 -10.27 -5.17
N TRP A 52 7.09 -9.35 -4.48
CA TRP A 52 7.74 -8.24 -3.77
C TRP A 52 8.10 -8.56 -2.32
N ASP A 53 7.66 -9.71 -1.78
CA ASP A 53 8.02 -10.16 -0.45
C ASP A 53 9.33 -10.96 -0.50
N ILE A 54 10.42 -10.32 -0.08
CA ILE A 54 11.76 -10.92 -0.04
C ILE A 54 12.09 -11.58 1.30
N GLY A 55 11.14 -11.60 2.26
CA GLY A 55 11.31 -12.22 3.58
C GLY A 55 12.26 -11.48 4.52
N GLN A 56 12.65 -10.26 4.17
CA GLN A 56 13.52 -9.37 4.94
C GLN A 56 13.17 -7.91 4.62
N PRO A 57 13.57 -6.94 5.48
CA PRO A 57 13.35 -5.53 5.18
C PRO A 57 14.11 -5.08 3.94
N GLN A 58 13.58 -4.11 3.22
CA GLN A 58 14.25 -3.54 2.06
C GLN A 58 15.58 -2.86 2.48
N PRO A 59 16.68 -3.06 1.74
CA PRO A 59 17.98 -2.47 2.08
C PRO A 59 17.93 -0.95 2.24
N ALA A 60 17.12 -0.25 1.44
CA ALA A 60 16.89 1.18 1.57
C ALA A 60 16.29 1.57 2.93
N VAL A 61 15.36 0.76 3.45
CA VAL A 61 14.73 0.98 4.77
C VAL A 61 15.72 0.70 5.89
N VAL A 62 16.54 -0.36 5.77
CA VAL A 62 17.61 -0.66 6.74
C VAL A 62 18.63 0.47 6.80
N ARG A 63 19.07 0.99 5.64
CA ARG A 63 19.97 2.13 5.56
C ARG A 63 19.37 3.38 6.21
N LEU A 64 18.12 3.74 5.81
CA LEU A 64 17.41 4.88 6.40
C LEU A 64 17.32 4.78 7.92
N ALA A 65 17.00 3.60 8.44
CA ALA A 65 16.93 3.35 9.87
C ALA A 65 18.28 3.54 10.56
N SER A 66 19.37 3.05 9.95
CA SER A 66 20.73 3.21 10.49
C SER A 66 21.21 4.66 10.50
N GLU A 67 20.68 5.50 9.64
CA GLU A 67 20.95 6.94 9.54
C GLU A 67 20.03 7.76 10.46
N GLY A 68 19.14 7.13 11.22
CA GLY A 68 18.21 7.81 12.12
C GLY A 68 17.08 8.55 11.40
N GLY A 69 16.70 8.07 10.21
CA GLY A 69 15.66 8.72 9.39
C GLY A 69 14.23 8.54 9.92
N PHE A 70 13.99 7.58 10.80
CA PHE A 70 12.69 7.40 11.45
C PHE A 70 12.63 8.11 12.79
N ALA A 71 11.52 8.80 13.05
CA ALA A 71 11.27 9.53 14.29
C ALA A 71 9.80 9.38 14.71
N GLY A 72 9.54 9.45 16.01
CA GLY A 72 8.21 9.44 16.62
C GLY A 72 7.39 8.21 16.29
N ALA A 73 6.09 8.39 16.10
CA ALA A 73 5.20 7.34 15.64
C ALA A 73 5.36 7.13 14.14
N VAL A 74 5.47 5.86 13.70
CA VAL A 74 5.72 5.49 12.30
C VAL A 74 4.53 4.73 11.73
N LEU A 75 4.10 5.11 10.52
CA LEU A 75 3.16 4.34 9.69
C LEU A 75 3.92 3.67 8.55
N ASP A 76 3.75 2.36 8.38
CA ASP A 76 4.16 1.61 7.18
C ASP A 76 2.90 1.36 6.34
N ALA A 77 2.71 2.15 5.27
CA ALA A 77 1.53 2.13 4.41
C ALA A 77 1.70 1.09 3.28
N GLY A 78 0.83 0.08 3.25
CA GLY A 78 0.99 -1.08 2.38
C GLY A 78 2.09 -2.01 2.89
N CYS A 79 2.06 -2.33 4.18
CA CYS A 79 3.16 -3.03 4.86
C CYS A 79 3.34 -4.50 4.43
N GLY A 80 2.39 -5.09 3.68
CA GLY A 80 2.42 -6.49 3.29
C GLY A 80 2.61 -7.42 4.49
N THR A 81 3.59 -8.32 4.42
CA THR A 81 3.93 -9.25 5.50
C THR A 81 4.81 -8.64 6.60
N GLY A 82 4.96 -7.30 6.63
CA GLY A 82 5.44 -6.50 7.75
C GLY A 82 6.95 -6.43 7.96
N GLU A 83 7.80 -6.86 7.03
CA GLU A 83 9.26 -6.93 7.27
C GLU A 83 9.87 -5.55 7.56
N ASN A 84 9.45 -4.48 6.85
CA ASN A 84 9.92 -3.13 7.11
C ASN A 84 9.41 -2.61 8.46
N ALA A 85 8.11 -2.76 8.75
CA ALA A 85 7.51 -2.37 10.02
C ALA A 85 8.19 -3.07 11.21
N LEU A 86 8.43 -4.39 11.10
CA LEU A 86 9.13 -5.19 12.12
C LEU A 86 10.56 -4.70 12.34
N HIS A 87 11.28 -4.37 11.25
CA HIS A 87 12.64 -3.84 11.37
C HIS A 87 12.66 -2.51 12.12
N VAL A 88 11.78 -1.57 11.74
CA VAL A 88 11.71 -0.25 12.40
C VAL A 88 11.26 -0.38 13.85
N ALA A 89 10.28 -1.23 14.16
CA ALA A 89 9.83 -1.49 15.53
C ALA A 89 10.93 -2.12 16.40
N SER A 90 11.79 -2.97 15.83
CA SER A 90 12.92 -3.58 16.55
C SER A 90 13.95 -2.56 17.07
N LEU A 91 13.91 -1.33 16.54
CA LEU A 91 14.74 -0.20 16.99
C LEU A 91 14.11 0.59 18.16
N GLY A 92 12.96 0.14 18.66
CA GLY A 92 12.25 0.75 19.78
C GLY A 92 11.29 1.87 19.41
N LEU A 93 10.93 1.99 18.12
CA LEU A 93 9.94 2.96 17.64
C LEU A 93 8.52 2.36 17.71
N SER A 94 7.52 3.22 17.94
CA SER A 94 6.11 2.85 17.85
C SER A 94 5.71 2.78 16.37
N VAL A 95 5.33 1.60 15.89
CA VAL A 95 5.02 1.38 14.46
C VAL A 95 3.62 0.80 14.31
N LEU A 96 2.88 1.33 13.34
CA LEU A 96 1.67 0.72 12.79
C LEU A 96 1.95 0.33 11.33
N GLY A 97 1.82 -0.96 11.01
CA GLY A 97 1.73 -1.42 9.63
C GLY A 97 0.29 -1.56 9.17
N VAL A 98 -0.05 -1.05 8.01
CA VAL A 98 -1.39 -1.19 7.43
C VAL A 98 -1.35 -1.80 6.04
N ASP A 99 -2.32 -2.67 5.75
CA ASP A 99 -2.52 -3.27 4.43
C ASP A 99 -3.99 -3.61 4.24
N VAL A 100 -4.44 -3.81 3.02
CA VAL A 100 -5.80 -4.33 2.71
C VAL A 100 -5.84 -5.86 2.72
N ALA A 101 -4.67 -6.52 2.59
CA ALA A 101 -4.52 -7.97 2.52
C ALA A 101 -4.46 -8.59 3.92
N GLU A 102 -5.57 -9.13 4.41
CA GLU A 102 -5.63 -9.74 5.75
C GLU A 102 -4.73 -10.96 5.87
N THR A 103 -4.53 -11.73 4.78
CA THR A 103 -3.58 -12.84 4.74
C THR A 103 -2.15 -12.36 5.00
N ALA A 104 -1.73 -11.24 4.41
CA ALA A 104 -0.42 -10.63 4.66
C ALA A 104 -0.29 -10.16 6.10
N LEU A 105 -1.33 -9.49 6.64
CA LEU A 105 -1.36 -9.02 8.03
C LEU A 105 -1.31 -10.16 9.04
N ALA A 106 -1.96 -11.30 8.76
CA ALA A 106 -1.88 -12.48 9.61
C ALA A 106 -0.44 -13.02 9.67
N ILE A 107 0.26 -13.05 8.53
CA ILE A 107 1.67 -13.43 8.46
C ILE A 107 2.54 -12.42 9.24
N ALA A 108 2.28 -11.12 9.08
CA ALA A 108 3.02 -10.07 9.80
C ALA A 108 2.87 -10.19 11.32
N ARG A 109 1.66 -10.40 11.82
CA ARG A 109 1.38 -10.62 13.26
C ARG A 109 2.08 -11.87 13.78
N GLN A 110 2.09 -12.97 13.00
CA GLN A 110 2.80 -14.18 13.38
C GLN A 110 4.32 -13.94 13.48
N LYS A 111 4.92 -13.26 12.50
CA LYS A 111 6.34 -12.89 12.54
C LYS A 111 6.68 -12.02 13.76
N ALA A 112 5.81 -11.05 14.10
CA ALA A 112 5.97 -10.21 15.29
C ALA A 112 6.02 -11.05 16.56
N ALA A 113 5.05 -11.98 16.73
CA ALA A 113 4.99 -12.87 17.86
C ALA A 113 6.23 -13.80 17.95
N ASP A 114 6.63 -14.40 16.82
CA ASP A 114 7.78 -15.32 16.77
C ASP A 114 9.11 -14.63 17.10
N ARG A 115 9.23 -13.32 16.75
CA ARG A 115 10.42 -12.52 17.01
C ARG A 115 10.37 -11.73 18.32
N GLY A 116 9.22 -11.73 19.01
CA GLY A 116 9.01 -10.96 20.24
C GLY A 116 9.10 -9.44 20.03
N ILE A 117 8.64 -8.96 18.85
CA ILE A 117 8.67 -7.53 18.50
C ILE A 117 7.28 -6.95 18.73
N GLU A 118 7.20 -5.85 19.50
CA GLU A 118 5.97 -5.09 19.69
C GLU A 118 5.73 -4.17 18.49
N VAL A 119 4.68 -4.44 17.73
CA VAL A 119 4.26 -3.68 16.55
C VAL A 119 2.77 -3.90 16.33
N GLU A 120 2.07 -2.86 15.88
CA GLU A 120 0.65 -2.97 15.54
C GLU A 120 0.49 -3.25 14.03
N PHE A 121 -0.50 -4.10 13.70
CA PHE A 121 -0.93 -4.35 12.32
C PHE A 121 -2.44 -4.26 12.21
N ALA A 122 -2.93 -3.44 11.27
CA ALA A 122 -4.36 -3.21 11.04
C ALA A 122 -4.73 -3.26 9.55
N ALA A 123 -5.92 -3.79 9.27
CA ALA A 123 -6.49 -3.68 7.93
C ALA A 123 -6.93 -2.23 7.70
N ALA A 124 -6.45 -1.62 6.61
CA ALA A 124 -6.85 -0.27 6.20
C ALA A 124 -6.73 -0.11 4.69
N ASP A 125 -7.65 0.67 4.13
CA ASP A 125 -7.57 1.13 2.75
C ASP A 125 -6.63 2.34 2.67
N ALA A 126 -5.61 2.26 1.82
CA ALA A 126 -4.64 3.33 1.60
C ALA A 126 -5.30 4.66 1.15
N PHE A 127 -6.48 4.58 0.54
CA PHE A 127 -7.23 5.77 0.14
C PHE A 127 -8.06 6.40 1.27
N GLN A 128 -8.10 5.80 2.47
CA GLN A 128 -8.94 6.20 3.61
C GLN A 128 -8.16 6.13 4.94
N LEU A 129 -6.88 6.53 4.94
CA LEU A 129 -6.03 6.46 6.13
C LEU A 129 -6.53 7.35 7.29
N GLU A 130 -7.33 8.38 7.01
CA GLU A 130 -7.99 9.19 8.03
C GLU A 130 -8.85 8.36 8.99
N CYS A 131 -9.35 7.20 8.55
CA CYS A 131 -10.11 6.27 9.39
C CYS A 131 -9.27 5.67 10.53
N LEU A 132 -7.93 5.77 10.48
CA LEU A 132 -7.04 5.37 11.58
C LEU A 132 -7.20 6.26 12.81
N GLY A 133 -7.73 7.49 12.67
CA GLY A 133 -8.01 8.43 13.76
C GLY A 133 -6.77 8.91 14.51
N ARG A 134 -5.57 8.79 13.92
CA ARG A 134 -4.29 9.20 14.49
C ARG A 134 -3.33 9.67 13.41
N THR A 135 -2.29 10.41 13.80
CA THR A 135 -1.24 10.94 12.92
C THR A 135 0.13 10.37 13.27
N PHE A 136 1.08 10.51 12.36
CA PHE A 136 2.42 9.94 12.44
C PHE A 136 3.46 11.00 12.06
N GLU A 137 4.57 11.04 12.81
CA GLU A 137 5.72 11.88 12.47
C GLU A 137 6.48 11.36 11.25
N THR A 138 6.47 10.02 11.06
CA THR A 138 7.09 9.40 9.91
C THR A 138 6.10 8.45 9.22
N VAL A 139 6.02 8.54 7.90
CA VAL A 139 5.27 7.60 7.07
C VAL A 139 6.22 6.96 6.06
N LEU A 140 6.14 5.65 5.90
CA LEU A 140 6.87 4.88 4.91
C LEU A 140 5.87 4.34 3.88
N ASP A 141 6.16 4.56 2.61
CA ASP A 141 5.61 3.85 1.46
C ASP A 141 6.74 3.07 0.78
N CYS A 142 6.68 1.77 0.86
CA CYS A 142 7.67 0.92 0.22
C CYS A 142 7.01 0.02 -0.82
N GLY A 143 6.90 0.54 -2.05
CA GLY A 143 6.37 -0.23 -3.17
C GLY A 143 4.87 -0.11 -3.39
N LEU A 144 4.17 0.82 -2.73
CA LEU A 144 2.73 1.00 -2.92
C LEU A 144 2.40 2.09 -3.95
N PHE A 145 3.02 3.27 -3.87
CA PHE A 145 2.73 4.44 -4.72
C PHE A 145 2.76 4.12 -6.23
N HIS A 146 3.72 3.30 -6.68
CA HIS A 146 3.85 2.98 -8.10
C HIS A 146 2.74 2.06 -8.63
N THR A 147 1.97 1.42 -7.76
CA THR A 147 0.87 0.54 -8.17
C THR A 147 -0.38 1.31 -8.59
N PHE A 148 -0.47 2.58 -8.22
CA PHE A 148 -1.61 3.45 -8.46
C PHE A 148 -1.50 4.22 -9.78
N ASP A 149 -2.63 4.46 -10.45
CA ASP A 149 -2.72 5.37 -11.58
C ASP A 149 -2.88 6.85 -11.15
N GLY A 150 -3.09 7.76 -12.12
CA GLY A 150 -3.10 9.20 -11.86
C GLY A 150 -4.17 9.66 -10.87
N ASP A 151 -5.40 9.14 -10.98
CA ASP A 151 -6.52 9.52 -10.11
C ASP A 151 -6.36 8.90 -8.72
N GLU A 152 -5.94 7.64 -8.68
CA GLU A 152 -5.62 6.92 -7.44
C GLU A 152 -4.46 7.58 -6.69
N ARG A 153 -3.39 7.98 -7.39
CA ARG A 153 -2.28 8.73 -6.79
C ARG A 153 -2.75 10.02 -6.14
N THR A 154 -3.69 10.73 -6.77
CA THR A 154 -4.26 11.96 -6.20
C THR A 154 -5.01 11.67 -4.89
N GLN A 155 -5.82 10.64 -4.85
CA GLN A 155 -6.54 10.22 -3.66
C GLN A 155 -5.59 9.73 -2.57
N TYR A 156 -4.61 8.90 -2.93
CA TYR A 156 -3.62 8.38 -2.00
C TYR A 156 -2.77 9.48 -1.36
N VAL A 157 -2.29 10.45 -2.14
CA VAL A 157 -1.53 11.60 -1.63
C VAL A 157 -2.36 12.44 -0.65
N ALA A 158 -3.67 12.62 -0.89
CA ALA A 158 -4.57 13.29 0.03
C ALA A 158 -4.78 12.46 1.32
N SER A 159 -4.91 11.15 1.19
CA SER A 159 -5.03 10.21 2.32
C SER A 159 -3.76 10.22 3.19
N LEU A 160 -2.57 10.17 2.59
CA LEU A 160 -1.29 10.31 3.29
C LEU A 160 -1.20 11.66 4.05
N ALA A 161 -1.68 12.75 3.44
CA ALA A 161 -1.67 14.07 4.07
C ALA A 161 -2.54 14.15 5.32
N SER A 162 -3.60 13.32 5.40
CA SER A 162 -4.52 13.29 6.56
C SER A 162 -3.91 12.64 7.80
N VAL A 163 -2.88 11.81 7.62
CA VAL A 163 -2.24 11.03 8.69
C VAL A 163 -0.78 11.43 8.96
N THR A 164 -0.18 12.27 8.12
CA THR A 164 1.18 12.77 8.36
C THR A 164 1.12 14.07 9.13
N GLU A 165 1.84 14.16 10.24
CA GLU A 165 1.92 15.37 11.06
C GLU A 165 2.53 16.55 10.28
N HIS A 166 2.20 17.78 10.69
CA HIS A 166 2.88 18.96 10.17
C HIS A 166 4.39 18.85 10.47
N ASP A 167 5.22 19.16 9.50
CA ASP A 167 6.68 18.92 9.50
C ASP A 167 7.10 17.44 9.52
N GLY A 168 6.13 16.52 9.51
CA GLY A 168 6.36 15.08 9.39
C GLY A 168 7.04 14.72 8.07
N THR A 169 7.57 13.50 8.01
CA THR A 169 8.31 13.02 6.84
C THR A 169 7.64 11.79 6.24
N LEU A 170 7.39 11.85 4.94
CA LEU A 170 7.02 10.71 4.14
C LEU A 170 8.24 10.25 3.33
N TYR A 171 8.56 8.97 3.42
CA TYR A 171 9.53 8.30 2.56
C TYR A 171 8.81 7.41 1.55
N VAL A 172 9.14 7.56 0.27
CA VAL A 172 8.59 6.73 -0.80
C VAL A 172 9.71 6.01 -1.52
N LEU A 173 9.68 4.68 -1.51
CA LEU A 173 10.51 3.82 -2.35
C LEU A 173 9.63 3.23 -3.46
N CYS A 174 9.87 3.60 -4.70
CA CYS A 174 9.08 3.14 -5.84
C CYS A 174 9.97 2.79 -7.04
N PHE A 175 9.49 1.90 -7.93
CA PHE A 175 10.20 1.63 -9.19
C PHE A 175 10.42 2.91 -9.98
N SER A 176 11.65 3.08 -10.51
CA SER A 176 12.02 4.23 -11.33
C SER A 176 11.86 3.93 -12.83
N ASP A 177 11.68 5.00 -13.61
CA ASP A 177 11.75 4.98 -15.07
C ASP A 177 13.20 5.08 -15.59
N ASP A 178 14.20 5.12 -14.71
CA ASP A 178 15.62 5.29 -15.04
C ASP A 178 16.34 3.95 -15.14
N GLY A 179 16.85 3.64 -16.32
CA GLY A 179 17.66 2.46 -16.61
C GLY A 179 16.92 1.33 -17.34
N PRO A 180 17.67 0.29 -17.74
CA PRO A 180 17.10 -0.97 -18.23
C PRO A 180 16.49 -1.76 -17.06
N ASP A 181 15.60 -2.69 -17.35
CA ASP A 181 15.00 -3.60 -16.37
C ASP A 181 14.21 -2.88 -15.25
N THR A 182 13.45 -1.86 -15.64
CA THR A 182 12.52 -1.20 -14.72
C THR A 182 11.45 -2.19 -14.26
N GLY A 183 11.04 -2.07 -13.00
CA GLY A 183 9.92 -2.85 -12.47
C GLY A 183 8.57 -2.46 -13.14
N PRO A 184 7.48 -3.14 -12.80
CA PRO A 184 6.16 -2.80 -13.30
C PRO A 184 5.74 -1.41 -12.84
N HIS A 185 5.08 -0.64 -13.72
CA HIS A 185 4.59 0.71 -13.44
C HIS A 185 5.66 1.69 -12.94
N PRO A 186 6.78 1.85 -13.67
CA PRO A 186 7.85 2.74 -13.24
C PRO A 186 7.37 4.18 -13.15
N VAL A 187 7.89 4.93 -12.20
CA VAL A 187 7.54 6.32 -11.90
C VAL A 187 8.71 7.23 -12.25
N SER A 188 8.43 8.35 -12.88
CA SER A 188 9.42 9.39 -13.12
C SER A 188 9.57 10.35 -11.93
N LYS A 189 10.71 11.02 -11.80
CA LYS A 189 10.88 12.13 -10.84
C LYS A 189 9.87 13.24 -11.05
N GLY A 190 9.46 13.48 -12.31
CA GLY A 190 8.44 14.47 -12.64
C GLY A 190 7.06 14.11 -12.08
N GLU A 191 6.66 12.83 -12.13
CA GLU A 191 5.41 12.34 -11.55
C GLU A 191 5.42 12.46 -10.03
N LEU A 192 6.54 12.10 -9.36
CA LEU A 192 6.69 12.30 -7.90
C LEU A 192 6.56 13.78 -7.53
N GLY A 193 7.24 14.67 -8.24
CA GLY A 193 7.15 16.11 -8.00
C GLY A 193 5.78 16.71 -8.32
N ALA A 194 5.05 16.14 -9.27
CA ALA A 194 3.68 16.54 -9.58
C ALA A 194 2.68 16.04 -8.53
N ALA A 195 2.88 14.82 -8.02
CA ALA A 195 2.04 14.24 -6.99
C ALA A 195 2.23 14.93 -5.63
N PHE A 196 3.47 15.19 -5.22
CA PHE A 196 3.82 15.80 -3.94
C PHE A 196 4.32 17.23 -4.14
N ASN A 197 3.45 18.21 -3.98
CA ASN A 197 3.79 19.62 -4.22
C ASN A 197 3.12 20.55 -3.18
N PRO A 198 3.55 21.83 -3.08
CA PRO A 198 3.02 22.74 -2.07
C PRO A 198 1.52 23.03 -2.15
N ARG A 199 0.89 22.85 -3.32
CA ARG A 199 -0.56 23.07 -3.48
C ARG A 199 -1.40 22.03 -2.75
N ASN A 200 -0.86 20.82 -2.59
CA ASN A 200 -1.51 19.74 -1.84
C ASN A 200 -0.85 19.46 -0.48
N GLY A 201 -0.03 20.43 0.00
CA GLY A 201 0.53 20.40 1.35
C GLY A 201 1.81 19.59 1.50
N TRP A 202 2.57 19.39 0.43
CA TRP A 202 3.81 18.64 0.44
C TRP A 202 4.98 19.42 -0.16
N ASN A 203 6.18 19.09 0.28
CA ASN A 203 7.43 19.56 -0.30
C ASN A 203 8.41 18.41 -0.50
N VAL A 204 8.78 18.14 -1.75
CA VAL A 204 9.80 17.14 -2.07
C VAL A 204 11.17 17.71 -1.70
N ALA A 205 11.80 17.13 -0.67
CA ALA A 205 13.12 17.54 -0.22
C ALA A 205 14.24 16.90 -1.06
N ALA A 206 14.07 15.62 -1.44
CA ALA A 206 15.03 14.90 -2.28
C ALA A 206 14.33 13.78 -3.06
N ILE A 207 14.86 13.43 -4.24
CA ILE A 207 14.55 12.20 -4.98
C ILE A 207 15.89 11.64 -5.45
N GLU A 208 16.33 10.56 -4.83
CA GLU A 208 17.62 9.93 -5.08
C GLU A 208 17.45 8.58 -5.78
N PRO A 209 18.42 8.18 -6.64
CA PRO A 209 18.40 6.84 -7.20
C PRO A 209 18.67 5.81 -6.10
N ASP A 210 17.93 4.71 -6.14
CA ASP A 210 18.04 3.61 -5.21
C ASP A 210 17.68 2.28 -5.89
N ARG A 211 17.50 1.24 -5.11
CA ARG A 211 17.10 -0.09 -5.57
C ARG A 211 15.97 -0.63 -4.69
N ILE A 212 15.01 -1.30 -5.33
CA ILE A 212 13.98 -2.08 -4.64
C ILE A 212 14.19 -3.55 -4.96
N GLN A 213 14.33 -4.37 -3.94
CA GLN A 213 14.51 -5.81 -4.12
C GLN A 213 13.18 -6.51 -4.31
N THR A 214 13.14 -7.45 -5.22
CA THR A 214 12.03 -8.36 -5.44
C THR A 214 12.57 -9.77 -5.73
N ARG A 215 11.71 -10.76 -5.72
CA ARG A 215 12.06 -12.14 -6.02
C ARG A 215 12.36 -12.41 -7.51
N TYR A 216 12.07 -11.43 -8.38
CA TYR A 216 12.27 -11.53 -9.83
C TYR A 216 13.53 -10.82 -10.32
N HIS A 217 14.16 -10.03 -9.46
CA HIS A 217 15.43 -9.36 -9.79
C HIS A 217 16.57 -10.06 -9.05
N ASP A 218 17.78 -9.91 -9.60
CA ASP A 218 18.99 -10.40 -8.94
C ASP A 218 19.26 -9.67 -7.61
N ASP A 219 20.36 -9.99 -6.96
CA ASP A 219 20.76 -9.42 -5.67
C ASP A 219 20.92 -7.88 -5.70
N HIS A 220 20.98 -7.29 -6.90
CA HIS A 220 21.04 -5.82 -7.06
C HIS A 220 19.67 -5.15 -7.03
N GLY A 221 18.57 -5.91 -7.19
CA GLY A 221 17.21 -5.39 -7.26
C GLY A 221 16.91 -4.56 -8.53
N ALA A 222 15.70 -4.03 -8.64
CA ALA A 222 15.30 -3.14 -9.72
C ALA A 222 15.65 -1.68 -9.43
N PRO A 223 15.87 -0.84 -10.47
CA PRO A 223 16.00 0.61 -10.31
C PRO A 223 14.80 1.21 -9.58
N ALA A 224 15.07 2.09 -8.63
CA ALA A 224 14.05 2.75 -7.82
C ALA A 224 14.40 4.21 -7.56
N TRP A 225 13.38 5.00 -7.23
CA TRP A 225 13.53 6.29 -6.58
C TRP A 225 13.27 6.16 -5.10
N PHE A 226 14.16 6.74 -4.29
CA PHE A 226 13.94 6.98 -2.88
C PHE A 226 13.64 8.46 -2.69
N ALA A 227 12.40 8.80 -2.38
CA ALA A 227 11.97 10.18 -2.21
C ALA A 227 11.80 10.51 -0.73
N THR A 228 12.37 11.64 -0.29
CA THR A 228 12.14 12.26 1.01
C THR A 228 11.22 13.46 0.83
N ILE A 229 10.06 13.42 1.47
CA ILE A 229 8.96 14.37 1.27
C ILE A 229 8.52 14.89 2.62
N LYS A 230 8.39 16.23 2.74
CA LYS A 230 7.97 16.90 3.97
C LYS A 230 6.52 17.34 3.89
N ARG A 231 5.79 17.13 4.99
CA ARG A 231 4.45 17.67 5.19
C ARG A 231 4.52 19.14 5.58
N LEU A 232 3.78 20.02 4.85
CA LEU A 232 3.76 21.47 5.09
C LEU A 232 2.67 21.86 6.10
#